data_82acccc1880c0271e157d6fc06a77b00
#
_entry.id   82acccc1880c0271e157d6fc06a77b00
#
_cell.length_a   1.000
_cell.length_b   1.000
_cell.length_c   1.000
_cell.angle_alpha   90.00
_cell.angle_beta   90.00
_cell.angle_gamma   90.00
#
_symmetry.space_group_name_H-M   'P 1'
#
loop_
_entity.id
_entity.type
_entity.pdbx_description
1 polymer ?
#
loop_
_entity_poly.entity_id
_entity_poly.type
_entity_poly.pdbx_seq_one_letter_code
_entity_poly.pdbx_strand_id
1 'polypeptide(L)'
;VSCMDASSFRTNSVSHLWCVVQRFLSNVRVKNTTAEVFFSAGDSEKMAATGAVAAALGLSGAAAGMTAMSMDETKELVCQVTFDIDGKSVEALLWAWPFKEGDEVQAVVEPSEDGRYTGFAVLDPKEKVIVLYPHVAAGGTAHWKTVAKFSMLIAAALNFLMFILTGGFNSGSQHQRL
;
A
#
# COMPACT_ATOMS: atom_id res chain seq x y z
N VAL A 1 -2.78 28.59 -1.76
CA VAL A 1 -3.58 27.35 -1.93
C VAL A 1 -3.69 27.08 -3.41
N SER A 2 -3.06 26.03 -3.90
CA SER A 2 -3.23 25.58 -5.29
C SER A 2 -4.10 24.32 -5.27
N CYS A 3 -5.38 24.47 -5.63
CA CYS A 3 -6.25 23.33 -5.86
C CYS A 3 -6.03 22.84 -7.29
N MET A 4 -5.58 21.61 -7.44
CA MET A 4 -5.49 20.93 -8.74
C MET A 4 -6.80 20.17 -8.96
N ASP A 5 -7.51 20.51 -10.01
CA ASP A 5 -8.68 19.78 -10.45
C ASP A 5 -8.25 18.45 -11.10
N ALA A 6 -8.68 17.34 -10.51
CA ALA A 6 -8.35 16.00 -10.98
C ALA A 6 -9.12 15.58 -12.26
N SER A 7 -9.77 16.52 -12.94
CA SER A 7 -10.55 16.26 -14.18
C SER A 7 -9.72 15.74 -15.35
N SER A 8 -8.40 15.70 -15.23
CA SER A 8 -7.47 15.11 -16.22
C SER A 8 -7.41 13.58 -16.21
N PHE A 9 -7.90 12.90 -15.18
CA PHE A 9 -8.02 11.44 -15.14
C PHE A 9 -9.49 11.04 -15.32
N ARG A 10 -9.86 10.75 -16.56
CA ARG A 10 -11.19 10.21 -16.89
C ARG A 10 -11.37 8.83 -16.27
N THR A 11 -12.08 8.76 -15.15
CA THR A 11 -12.93 7.63 -14.78
C THR A 11 -14.15 8.19 -14.06
N ASN A 12 -15.32 7.70 -14.47
CA ASN A 12 -16.65 8.14 -14.05
C ASN A 12 -16.81 8.29 -12.54
N SER A 13 -17.51 9.38 -12.17
CA SER A 13 -18.16 9.68 -10.90
C SER A 13 -17.27 10.17 -9.74
N VAL A 14 -17.64 11.36 -9.27
CA VAL A 14 -17.15 12.16 -8.13
C VAL A 14 -15.83 12.87 -8.43
N SER A 15 -15.93 14.16 -8.71
CA SER A 15 -14.78 15.07 -8.78
C SER A 15 -14.18 15.23 -7.37
N HIS A 16 -13.21 14.38 -7.02
CA HIS A 16 -12.41 14.56 -5.80
C HIS A 16 -11.50 15.77 -6.00
N LEU A 17 -11.78 16.84 -5.27
CA LEU A 17 -10.98 18.06 -5.31
C LEU A 17 -9.83 17.94 -4.31
N TRP A 18 -8.66 17.55 -4.78
CA TRP A 18 -7.45 17.49 -3.98
C TRP A 18 -6.83 18.88 -3.86
N CYS A 19 -6.58 19.31 -2.64
CA CYS A 19 -5.90 20.57 -2.39
C CYS A 19 -4.52 20.31 -1.76
N VAL A 20 -3.49 20.95 -2.31
CA VAL A 20 -2.17 21.01 -1.66
C VAL A 20 -2.08 22.31 -0.90
N VAL A 21 -1.90 22.21 0.42
CA VAL A 21 -1.76 23.36 1.33
C VAL A 21 -0.36 23.35 1.89
N GLN A 22 0.37 24.47 1.75
CA GLN A 22 1.70 24.66 2.32
C GLN A 22 1.67 25.77 3.34
N ARG A 23 1.92 25.47 4.60
CA ARG A 23 1.99 26.44 5.71
C ARG A 23 2.62 25.80 6.95
N PHE A 24 2.70 26.61 8.01
CA PHE A 24 3.14 26.17 9.32
C PHE A 24 2.05 25.35 10.02
N LEU A 25 2.48 24.28 10.67
CA LEU A 25 1.63 23.46 11.52
C LEU A 25 1.28 24.18 12.81
N SER A 26 0.02 24.09 13.23
CA SER A 26 -0.46 24.57 14.53
C SER A 26 -1.46 23.59 15.13
N ASN A 27 -1.64 23.67 16.46
CA ASN A 27 -2.60 22.86 17.22
C ASN A 27 -2.50 21.35 16.95
N VAL A 28 -1.28 20.84 16.91
CA VAL A 28 -1.00 19.43 16.59
C VAL A 28 -1.40 18.51 17.74
N ARG A 29 -2.26 17.54 17.47
CA ARG A 29 -2.66 16.50 18.42
C ARG A 29 -2.42 15.14 17.77
N VAL A 30 -1.62 14.30 18.40
CA VAL A 30 -1.28 12.97 17.92
C VAL A 30 -1.84 11.93 18.88
N LYS A 31 -2.56 10.95 18.33
CA LYS A 31 -3.06 9.79 19.06
C LYS A 31 -2.61 8.53 18.33
N ASN A 32 -1.85 7.70 19.01
CA ASN A 32 -1.51 6.38 18.47
C ASN A 32 -2.75 5.48 18.52
N THR A 33 -3.05 4.85 17.41
CA THR A 33 -4.17 3.94 17.26
C THR A 33 -3.75 2.75 16.41
N THR A 34 -4.63 1.78 16.26
CA THR A 34 -4.43 0.66 15.34
C THR A 34 -5.41 0.77 14.20
N ALA A 35 -4.95 0.54 12.97
CA ALA A 35 -5.80 0.50 11.80
C ALA A 35 -5.64 -0.84 11.08
N GLU A 36 -6.72 -1.30 10.47
CA GLU A 36 -6.70 -2.40 9.52
C GLU A 36 -6.13 -1.87 8.20
N VAL A 37 -4.89 -2.25 7.90
CA VAL A 37 -4.14 -1.62 6.80
C VAL A 37 -4.39 -2.31 5.47
N PHE A 38 -4.58 -3.61 5.45
CA PHE A 38 -4.68 -4.38 4.21
C PHE A 38 -6.10 -4.85 3.88
N PHE A 39 -6.86 -5.26 4.88
CA PHE A 39 -8.21 -5.80 4.69
C PHE A 39 -9.17 -5.21 5.71
N SER A 40 -10.30 -4.73 5.24
CA SER A 40 -11.42 -4.37 6.11
C SER A 40 -12.15 -5.64 6.58
N ALA A 41 -12.93 -5.53 7.66
CA ALA A 41 -13.76 -6.64 8.13
C ALA A 41 -14.66 -7.22 7.01
N GLY A 42 -15.18 -6.36 6.13
CA GLY A 42 -15.96 -6.79 4.97
C GLY A 42 -15.16 -7.53 3.89
N ASP A 43 -13.86 -7.27 3.77
CA ASP A 43 -13.00 -7.98 2.83
C ASP A 43 -12.62 -9.36 3.37
N SER A 44 -12.37 -9.49 4.67
CA SER A 44 -12.13 -10.77 5.35
C SER A 44 -13.31 -11.72 5.18
N GLU A 45 -14.55 -11.22 5.31
CA GLU A 45 -15.77 -12.01 5.09
C GLU A 45 -15.88 -12.49 3.63
N LYS A 46 -15.62 -11.63 2.66
CA LYS A 46 -15.61 -11.99 1.22
C LYS A 46 -14.53 -13.02 0.90
N MET A 47 -13.36 -12.90 1.49
CA MET A 47 -12.25 -13.86 1.31
C MET A 47 -12.59 -15.21 1.91
N ALA A 48 -13.19 -15.25 3.10
CA ALA A 48 -13.65 -16.49 3.71
C ALA A 48 -14.73 -17.17 2.85
N ALA A 49 -15.71 -16.42 2.36
CA ALA A 49 -16.76 -16.93 1.47
C ALA A 49 -16.16 -17.48 0.15
N THR A 50 -15.21 -16.76 -0.46
CA THR A 50 -14.54 -17.19 -1.69
C THR A 50 -13.69 -18.43 -1.43
N GLY A 51 -13.03 -18.52 -0.28
CA GLY A 51 -12.28 -19.70 0.16
C GLY A 51 -13.19 -20.94 0.30
N ALA A 52 -14.39 -20.76 0.86
CA ALA A 52 -15.37 -21.85 0.96
C ALA A 52 -15.84 -22.36 -0.42
N VAL A 53 -16.07 -21.46 -1.37
CA VAL A 53 -16.40 -21.83 -2.77
C VAL A 53 -15.24 -22.55 -3.44
N ALA A 54 -14.00 -22.08 -3.26
CA ALA A 54 -12.81 -22.73 -3.80
C ALA A 54 -12.64 -24.16 -3.22
N ALA A 55 -12.91 -24.36 -1.93
CA ALA A 55 -12.89 -25.67 -1.29
C ALA A 55 -13.94 -26.61 -1.90
N ALA A 56 -15.17 -26.13 -2.13
CA ALA A 56 -16.25 -26.89 -2.74
C ALA A 56 -15.92 -27.31 -4.19
N LEU A 57 -15.09 -26.53 -4.90
CA LEU A 57 -14.60 -26.84 -6.23
C LEU A 57 -13.35 -27.74 -6.26
N GLY A 58 -12.90 -28.23 -5.10
CA GLY A 58 -11.70 -29.07 -4.97
C GLY A 58 -10.36 -28.33 -5.03
N LEU A 59 -10.37 -26.99 -4.99
CA LEU A 59 -9.18 -26.14 -5.01
C LEU A 59 -8.63 -25.94 -3.58
N SER A 60 -8.24 -27.02 -2.92
CA SER A 60 -7.88 -27.01 -1.50
C SER A 60 -6.74 -26.07 -1.15
N GLY A 61 -5.73 -25.91 -2.01
CA GLY A 61 -4.62 -24.98 -1.81
C GLY A 61 -5.05 -23.52 -1.83
N ALA A 62 -5.89 -23.14 -2.81
CA ALA A 62 -6.45 -21.80 -2.91
C ALA A 62 -7.40 -21.50 -1.73
N ALA A 63 -8.24 -22.47 -1.34
CA ALA A 63 -9.13 -22.37 -0.21
C ALA A 63 -8.38 -22.14 1.10
N ALA A 64 -7.33 -22.91 1.38
CA ALA A 64 -6.50 -22.74 2.57
C ALA A 64 -5.79 -21.37 2.59
N GLY A 65 -5.27 -20.92 1.45
CA GLY A 65 -4.65 -19.58 1.33
C GLY A 65 -5.63 -18.45 1.63
N MET A 66 -6.83 -18.49 1.08
CA MET A 66 -7.86 -17.47 1.32
C MET A 66 -8.35 -17.48 2.77
N THR A 67 -8.51 -18.66 3.37
CA THR A 67 -8.90 -18.78 4.78
C THR A 67 -7.80 -18.24 5.70
N ALA A 68 -6.53 -18.54 5.42
CA ALA A 68 -5.42 -17.99 6.19
C ALA A 68 -5.38 -16.46 6.12
N MET A 69 -5.56 -15.88 4.92
CA MET A 69 -5.62 -14.43 4.73
C MET A 69 -6.84 -13.78 5.42
N SER A 70 -7.99 -14.44 5.46
CA SER A 70 -9.17 -13.92 6.13
C SER A 70 -9.05 -13.89 7.65
N MET A 71 -8.17 -14.71 8.23
CA MET A 71 -7.89 -14.78 9.67
C MET A 71 -6.76 -13.85 10.10
N ASP A 72 -5.99 -13.32 9.15
CA ASP A 72 -4.88 -12.41 9.45
C ASP A 72 -5.42 -10.99 9.63
N GLU A 73 -5.80 -10.67 10.86
CA GLU A 73 -6.09 -9.29 11.30
C GLU A 73 -4.77 -8.53 11.43
N THR A 74 -4.24 -8.04 10.33
CA THR A 74 -3.04 -7.22 10.34
C THR A 74 -3.38 -5.82 10.84
N LYS A 75 -3.46 -5.70 12.17
CA LYS A 75 -3.61 -4.40 12.84
C LYS A 75 -2.24 -3.77 12.97
N GLU A 76 -2.01 -2.68 12.25
CA GLU A 76 -0.78 -1.92 12.34
C GLU A 76 -0.96 -0.67 13.19
N LEU A 77 0.11 -0.30 13.90
CA LEU A 77 0.14 0.94 14.66
C LEU A 77 0.23 2.11 13.69
N VAL A 78 -0.73 3.00 13.80
CA VAL A 78 -0.83 4.22 13.00
C VAL A 78 -1.06 5.42 13.91
N CYS A 79 -0.75 6.61 13.41
CA CYS A 79 -0.99 7.86 14.09
C CYS A 79 -2.25 8.53 13.53
N GLN A 80 -3.27 8.68 14.35
CA GLN A 80 -4.37 9.60 14.08
C GLN A 80 -3.92 10.98 14.52
N VAL A 81 -3.83 11.91 13.58
CA VAL A 81 -3.31 13.26 13.81
C VAL A 81 -4.36 14.27 13.44
N THR A 82 -4.59 15.22 14.32
CA THR A 82 -5.38 16.42 14.02
C THR A 82 -4.46 17.62 14.11
N PHE A 83 -4.46 18.46 13.10
CA PHE A 83 -3.65 19.68 13.06
C PHE A 83 -4.35 20.76 12.25
N ASP A 84 -3.97 22.00 12.52
CA ASP A 84 -4.46 23.15 11.77
C ASP A 84 -3.37 23.63 10.80
N ILE A 85 -3.76 23.84 9.54
CA ILE A 85 -2.90 24.37 8.47
C ILE A 85 -3.67 25.43 7.68
N ASP A 86 -3.13 26.64 7.59
CA ASP A 86 -3.78 27.77 6.91
C ASP A 86 -5.21 28.06 7.42
N GLY A 87 -5.45 27.91 8.73
CA GLY A 87 -6.76 28.10 9.37
C GLY A 87 -7.77 27.00 9.09
N LYS A 88 -7.34 25.89 8.50
CA LYS A 88 -8.15 24.70 8.21
C LYS A 88 -7.80 23.58 9.17
N SER A 89 -8.79 22.96 9.78
CA SER A 89 -8.60 21.78 10.62
C SER A 89 -8.54 20.55 9.76
N VAL A 90 -7.43 19.82 9.85
CA VAL A 90 -7.14 18.61 9.10
C VAL A 90 -7.09 17.43 10.04
N GLU A 91 -7.80 16.37 9.70
CA GLU A 91 -7.69 15.08 10.35
C GLU A 91 -7.03 14.08 9.39
N ALA A 92 -5.97 13.42 9.84
CA ALA A 92 -5.21 12.48 9.04
C ALA A 92 -4.90 11.20 9.81
N LEU A 93 -4.92 10.08 9.09
CA LEU A 93 -4.43 8.81 9.58
C LEU A 93 -3.13 8.49 8.84
N LEU A 94 -2.01 8.47 9.53
CA LEU A 94 -0.68 8.39 8.93
C LEU A 94 0.15 7.27 9.56
N TRP A 95 1.11 6.72 8.83
CA TRP A 95 2.03 5.69 9.34
C TRP A 95 2.85 6.15 10.54
N ALA A 96 3.26 7.40 10.56
CA ALA A 96 4.05 8.00 11.62
C ALA A 96 3.81 9.50 11.65
N TRP A 97 4.23 10.16 12.71
CA TRP A 97 4.19 11.61 12.83
C TRP A 97 5.53 12.14 13.32
N PRO A 98 6.48 12.49 12.44
CA PRO A 98 7.78 13.01 12.82
C PRO A 98 7.79 14.54 12.97
N PHE A 99 6.73 15.24 12.57
CA PHE A 99 6.68 16.71 12.49
C PHE A 99 6.36 17.35 13.83
N LYS A 100 6.83 18.57 14.02
CA LYS A 100 6.61 19.39 15.22
C LYS A 100 5.69 20.54 14.90
N GLU A 101 5.09 21.09 15.96
CA GLU A 101 4.34 22.34 15.86
C GLU A 101 5.27 23.48 15.42
N GLY A 102 4.83 24.25 14.42
CA GLY A 102 5.62 25.29 13.79
C GLY A 102 6.47 24.87 12.60
N ASP A 103 6.53 23.57 12.26
CA ASP A 103 7.19 23.11 11.04
C ASP A 103 6.41 23.56 9.80
N GLU A 104 7.14 23.94 8.75
CA GLU A 104 6.55 24.28 7.47
C GLU A 104 6.39 23.01 6.63
N VAL A 105 5.16 22.63 6.38
CA VAL A 105 4.83 21.38 5.65
C VAL A 105 3.91 21.65 4.47
N GLN A 106 3.89 20.70 3.56
CA GLN A 106 2.91 20.59 2.48
C GLN A 106 1.99 19.42 2.79
N ALA A 107 0.69 19.67 2.88
CA ALA A 107 -0.31 18.62 3.10
C ALA A 107 -1.21 18.46 1.88
N VAL A 108 -1.45 17.22 1.49
CA VAL A 108 -2.47 16.85 0.50
C VAL A 108 -3.75 16.54 1.25
N VAL A 109 -4.76 17.36 1.03
CA VAL A 109 -6.03 17.30 1.77
C VAL A 109 -7.23 17.28 0.83
N GLU A 110 -8.31 16.69 1.29
CA GLU A 110 -9.61 16.66 0.63
C GLU A 110 -10.66 17.26 1.58
N PRO A 111 -11.54 18.14 1.11
CA PRO A 111 -12.63 18.66 1.94
C PRO A 111 -13.61 17.54 2.30
N SER A 112 -13.96 17.41 3.57
CA SER A 112 -14.99 16.50 4.09
C SER A 112 -16.34 17.24 4.20
N GLU A 113 -17.43 16.48 4.18
CA GLU A 113 -18.79 17.00 4.22
C GLU A 113 -19.10 17.78 5.51
N ASP A 114 -18.37 17.52 6.59
CA ASP A 114 -18.51 18.15 7.88
C ASP A 114 -17.72 19.48 8.03
N GLY A 115 -17.16 20.00 6.94
CA GLY A 115 -16.38 21.26 6.92
C GLY A 115 -14.95 21.13 7.42
N ARG A 116 -14.50 19.91 7.75
CA ARG A 116 -13.11 19.57 8.05
C ARG A 116 -12.39 19.11 6.78
N TYR A 117 -11.11 18.85 6.88
CA TYR A 117 -10.31 18.31 5.80
C TYR A 117 -9.73 16.96 6.20
N THR A 118 -9.75 16.00 5.29
CA THR A 118 -9.06 14.71 5.44
C THR A 118 -7.68 14.79 4.80
N GLY A 119 -6.63 14.48 5.57
CA GLY A 119 -5.25 14.49 5.10
C GLY A 119 -4.79 13.12 4.63
N PHE A 120 -4.13 13.05 3.47
CA PHE A 120 -3.62 11.81 2.88
C PHE A 120 -2.11 11.73 2.82
N ALA A 121 -1.44 12.87 2.79
CA ALA A 121 0.01 12.95 2.79
C ALA A 121 0.47 14.25 3.44
N VAL A 122 1.59 14.19 4.15
CA VAL A 122 2.27 15.36 4.70
C VAL A 122 3.74 15.27 4.32
N LEU A 123 4.27 16.31 3.70
CA LEU A 123 5.65 16.43 3.25
C LEU A 123 6.32 17.59 3.98
N ASP A 124 7.47 17.35 4.59
CA ASP A 124 8.40 18.40 4.97
C ASP A 124 9.39 18.62 3.81
N PRO A 125 9.34 19.80 3.16
CA PRO A 125 10.23 20.08 2.03
C PRO A 125 11.69 20.32 2.46
N LYS A 126 11.95 20.67 3.74
CA LYS A 126 13.29 20.92 4.28
C LYS A 126 14.02 19.62 4.58
N GLU A 127 13.37 18.75 5.34
CA GLU A 127 13.91 17.44 5.71
C GLU A 127 13.70 16.38 4.63
N LYS A 128 12.91 16.68 3.59
CA LYS A 128 12.52 15.75 2.51
C LYS A 128 11.85 14.47 3.03
N VAL A 129 11.12 14.59 4.12
CA VAL A 129 10.36 13.50 4.72
C VAL A 129 8.91 13.59 4.26
N ILE A 130 8.40 12.50 3.71
CA ILE A 130 6.98 12.36 3.36
C ILE A 130 6.35 11.25 4.21
N VAL A 131 5.20 11.55 4.78
CA VAL A 131 4.38 10.58 5.50
C VAL A 131 3.05 10.44 4.79
N LEU A 132 2.65 9.21 4.55
CA LEU A 132 1.49 8.87 3.75
C LEU A 132 0.40 8.18 4.59
N TYR A 133 -0.82 8.27 4.11
CA TYR A 133 -1.94 7.46 4.58
C TYR A 133 -1.66 5.96 4.36
N PRO A 134 -2.00 5.07 5.30
CA PRO A 134 -1.64 3.65 5.24
C PRO A 134 -2.05 2.91 3.97
N HIS A 135 -3.17 3.28 3.37
CA HIS A 135 -3.65 2.64 2.14
C HIS A 135 -3.09 3.26 0.84
N VAL A 136 -2.22 4.27 0.94
CA VAL A 136 -1.54 4.82 -0.24
C VAL A 136 -0.38 3.91 -0.60
N ALA A 137 -0.58 3.06 -1.60
CA ALA A 137 0.50 2.24 -2.14
C ALA A 137 1.56 3.10 -2.83
N ALA A 138 2.81 2.86 -2.52
CA ALA A 138 3.94 3.46 -3.26
C ALA A 138 3.85 3.05 -4.73
N GLY A 139 3.43 3.97 -5.57
CA GLY A 139 3.28 3.93 -7.03
C GLY A 139 3.36 2.57 -7.73
N GLY A 140 2.26 2.12 -8.32
CA GLY A 140 2.16 0.79 -8.94
C GLY A 140 3.28 0.42 -9.92
N THR A 141 3.86 1.39 -10.64
CA THR A 141 4.97 1.17 -11.57
C THR A 141 6.29 0.81 -10.88
N ALA A 142 6.58 1.38 -9.72
CA ALA A 142 7.78 1.04 -8.95
C ALA A 142 7.67 -0.36 -8.36
N HIS A 143 6.52 -0.71 -7.83
CA HIS A 143 6.21 -2.03 -7.30
C HIS A 143 6.31 -3.10 -8.40
N TRP A 144 5.69 -2.88 -9.57
CA TRP A 144 5.74 -3.82 -10.69
C TRP A 144 7.15 -4.05 -11.23
N LYS A 145 7.99 -3.01 -11.30
CA LYS A 145 9.40 -3.17 -11.69
C LYS A 145 10.17 -4.05 -10.71
N THR A 146 9.93 -3.88 -9.42
CA THR A 146 10.58 -4.69 -8.38
C THR A 146 10.10 -6.13 -8.43
N VAL A 147 8.79 -6.37 -8.51
CA VAL A 147 8.19 -7.70 -8.61
C VAL A 147 8.71 -8.41 -9.88
N ALA A 148 8.69 -7.76 -11.03
CA ALA A 148 9.18 -8.33 -12.28
C ALA A 148 10.66 -8.72 -12.19
N LYS A 149 11.50 -7.89 -11.58
CA LYS A 149 12.93 -8.17 -11.38
C LYS A 149 13.16 -9.41 -10.51
N PHE A 150 12.46 -9.51 -9.38
CA PHE A 150 12.58 -10.68 -8.49
C PHE A 150 11.99 -11.95 -9.12
N SER A 151 10.85 -11.85 -9.81
CA SER A 151 10.25 -12.99 -10.51
C SER A 151 11.17 -13.55 -11.59
N MET A 152 11.81 -12.66 -12.36
CA MET A 152 12.77 -13.06 -13.39
C MET A 152 14.00 -13.76 -12.80
N LEU A 153 14.49 -13.28 -11.66
CA LEU A 153 15.62 -13.86 -10.97
C LEU A 153 15.29 -15.25 -10.41
N ILE A 154 14.11 -15.42 -9.81
CA ILE A 154 13.63 -16.71 -9.31
C ILE A 154 13.43 -17.69 -10.48
N ALA A 155 12.80 -17.26 -11.56
CA ALA A 155 12.60 -18.08 -12.76
C ALA A 155 13.93 -18.53 -13.37
N ALA A 156 14.92 -17.64 -13.46
CA ALA A 156 16.26 -17.98 -13.94
C ALA A 156 16.96 -19.01 -13.04
N ALA A 157 16.87 -18.81 -11.71
CA ALA A 157 17.45 -19.76 -10.74
C ALA A 157 16.81 -21.15 -10.82
N LEU A 158 15.47 -21.22 -10.95
CA LEU A 158 14.75 -22.49 -11.10
C LEU A 158 15.10 -23.20 -12.42
N ASN A 159 15.18 -22.45 -13.54
CA ASN A 159 15.59 -23.02 -14.83
C ASN A 159 17.03 -23.52 -14.78
N PHE A 160 17.94 -22.79 -14.13
CA PHE A 160 19.33 -23.21 -13.96
C PHE A 160 19.42 -24.48 -13.10
N LEU A 161 18.66 -24.57 -12.02
CA LEU A 161 18.56 -25.75 -11.18
C LEU A 161 18.06 -26.96 -11.99
N MET A 162 17.00 -26.79 -12.77
CA MET A 162 16.46 -27.83 -13.64
C MET A 162 17.48 -28.28 -14.71
N PHE A 163 18.23 -27.33 -15.27
CA PHE A 163 19.29 -27.63 -16.23
C PHE A 163 20.40 -28.49 -15.59
N ILE A 164 20.81 -28.18 -14.36
CA ILE A 164 21.78 -29.00 -13.62
C ILE A 164 21.23 -30.40 -13.37
N LEU A 165 19.99 -30.52 -12.92
CA LEU A 165 19.37 -31.80 -12.57
C LEU A 165 19.09 -32.69 -13.81
N THR A 166 18.77 -32.09 -14.97
CA THR A 166 18.44 -32.84 -16.19
C THR A 166 19.60 -32.93 -17.16
N GLY A 167 20.43 -31.91 -17.30
CA GLY A 167 21.52 -31.85 -18.29
C GLY A 167 22.86 -32.35 -17.78
N GLY A 168 23.11 -32.28 -16.50
CA GLY A 168 24.36 -32.78 -15.89
C GLY A 168 24.49 -34.31 -15.86
N PHE A 169 23.37 -35.02 -15.94
CA PHE A 169 23.38 -36.50 -15.90
C PHE A 169 23.53 -37.17 -17.26
N ASN A 170 23.31 -36.46 -18.37
CA ASN A 170 23.30 -37.08 -19.71
C ASN A 170 24.60 -36.98 -20.49
N SER A 171 25.65 -36.36 -19.91
CA SER A 171 26.96 -36.25 -20.59
C SER A 171 27.91 -37.41 -20.34
N GLY A 172 27.52 -38.40 -19.52
CA GLY A 172 28.38 -39.52 -19.09
C GLY A 172 28.20 -40.84 -19.81
N SER A 173 27.19 -41.01 -20.68
CA SER A 173 26.88 -42.37 -21.22
C SER A 173 27.14 -42.61 -22.71
N GLN A 174 27.82 -41.71 -23.41
CA GLN A 174 28.15 -41.91 -24.85
C GLN A 174 29.56 -42.37 -25.14
N HIS A 175 30.37 -42.82 -24.18
CA HIS A 175 31.74 -43.24 -24.43
C HIS A 175 32.05 -44.68 -24.07
N GLN A 176 31.09 -45.61 -24.29
CA GLN A 176 31.40 -47.05 -24.26
C GLN A 176 30.57 -47.82 -25.27
N ARG A 177 30.85 -47.67 -26.57
CA ARG A 177 30.67 -48.67 -27.62
C ARG A 177 31.66 -48.42 -28.74
N LEU A 178 32.83 -48.95 -28.66
CA LEU A 178 33.64 -49.50 -29.76
C LEU A 178 34.25 -50.83 -29.29
#